data_4e59fa2aa017faf95e66d3d2f1ea05aa
#
_entry.id   4e59fa2aa017faf95e66d3d2f1ea05aa
#
_cell.length_a   1.000
_cell.length_b   1.000
_cell.length_c   1.000
_cell.angle_alpha   90.00
_cell.angle_beta   90.00
_cell.angle_gamma   90.00
#
_symmetry.space_group_name_H-M   'P 1'
#
loop_
_entity.id
_entity.type
_entity.pdbx_description
1 polymer ?
#
loop_
_entity_poly.entity_id
_entity_poly.type
_entity_poly.pdbx_seq_one_letter_code
_entity_poly.pdbx_strand_id
1 'polypeptide(L)'
;GNADPRALTLALNSAEAYERLGTPEGELALAQATVYLACAPKSNAVYKGFNAASADTTGFGTLDVPVHLRNAPTKLAQQLEHGKGYRYAHDEPDQYSQEQTYLPEELLGRTYYEPVDSGLEIRIREKLARLKGKLGAGST
;
A
#
# COMPACT_ATOMS: atom_id res chain seq x y z
N GLY A 1 -8.73 -8.05 0.84
CA GLY A 1 -7.77 -7.67 -0.20
C GLY A 1 -8.28 -6.52 -1.05
N ASN A 2 -7.39 -5.95 -1.87
CA ASN A 2 -7.72 -4.74 -2.66
C ASN A 2 -8.60 -5.01 -3.88
N ALA A 3 -8.95 -6.26 -4.18
CA ALA A 3 -9.94 -6.56 -5.23
C ALA A 3 -11.32 -5.98 -4.87
N ASP A 4 -11.70 -6.04 -3.61
CA ASP A 4 -12.85 -5.30 -3.04
C ASP A 4 -12.55 -4.88 -1.59
N PRO A 5 -12.03 -3.67 -1.37
CA PRO A 5 -11.68 -3.19 -0.03
C PRO A 5 -12.90 -3.00 0.90
N ARG A 6 -14.11 -2.88 0.34
CA ARG A 6 -15.36 -2.76 1.12
C ARG A 6 -15.68 -4.04 1.88
N ALA A 7 -15.16 -5.19 1.44
CA ALA A 7 -15.40 -6.48 2.06
C ALA A 7 -15.03 -6.50 3.55
N LEU A 8 -13.88 -5.90 3.91
CA LEU A 8 -13.44 -5.78 5.31
C LEU A 8 -14.39 -4.88 6.12
N THR A 9 -14.74 -3.72 5.58
CA THR A 9 -15.63 -2.76 6.26
C THR A 9 -17.01 -3.37 6.48
N LEU A 10 -17.56 -4.06 5.46
CA LEU A 10 -18.87 -4.70 5.59
C LEU A 10 -18.86 -5.82 6.64
N ALA A 11 -17.80 -6.62 6.68
CA ALA A 11 -17.67 -7.67 7.68
C ALA A 11 -17.65 -7.10 9.10
N LEU A 12 -16.85 -6.05 9.35
CA LEU A 12 -16.78 -5.39 10.65
C LEU A 12 -18.10 -4.73 11.04
N ASN A 13 -18.74 -3.99 10.13
CA ASN A 13 -20.03 -3.36 10.38
C ASN A 13 -21.13 -4.38 10.67
N SER A 14 -21.12 -5.53 10.00
CA SER A 14 -22.10 -6.58 10.23
C SER A 14 -21.93 -7.26 11.60
N ALA A 15 -20.69 -7.46 12.04
CA ALA A 15 -20.39 -7.94 13.38
C ALA A 15 -20.88 -6.93 14.44
N GLU A 16 -20.58 -5.65 14.28
CA GLU A 16 -21.03 -4.59 15.17
C GLU A 16 -22.56 -4.47 15.21
N ALA A 17 -23.23 -4.58 14.06
CA ALA A 17 -24.69 -4.59 13.99
C ALA A 17 -25.28 -5.76 14.77
N TYR A 18 -24.70 -6.95 14.64
CA TYR A 18 -25.13 -8.12 15.41
C TYR A 18 -24.95 -7.92 16.93
N GLU A 19 -23.81 -7.39 17.34
CA GLU A 19 -23.56 -7.11 18.76
C GLU A 19 -24.53 -6.11 19.36
N ARG A 20 -24.97 -5.11 18.58
CA ARG A 20 -25.90 -4.07 19.05
C ARG A 20 -27.36 -4.47 19.00
N LEU A 21 -27.78 -5.17 17.96
CA LEU A 21 -29.19 -5.50 17.72
C LEU A 21 -29.58 -6.87 18.26
N GLY A 22 -28.65 -7.82 18.29
CA GLY A 22 -28.92 -9.18 18.66
C GLY A 22 -29.82 -9.92 17.64
N THR A 23 -30.45 -10.98 18.10
CA THR A 23 -31.36 -11.85 17.33
C THR A 23 -32.79 -11.31 17.37
N PRO A 24 -33.56 -11.32 16.26
CA PRO A 24 -33.18 -11.84 14.94
C PRO A 24 -32.54 -10.80 13.97
N GLU A 25 -32.64 -9.50 14.26
CA GLU A 25 -32.31 -8.41 13.33
C GLU A 25 -30.82 -8.41 12.99
N GLY A 26 -29.95 -8.62 13.97
CA GLY A 26 -28.50 -8.65 13.76
C GLY A 26 -28.03 -9.83 12.90
N GLU A 27 -28.78 -10.93 12.91
CA GLU A 27 -28.49 -12.10 12.05
C GLU A 27 -28.61 -11.76 10.57
N LEU A 28 -29.54 -10.87 10.20
CA LEU A 28 -29.70 -10.42 8.81
C LEU A 28 -28.50 -9.63 8.33
N ALA A 29 -27.84 -8.87 9.21
CA ALA A 29 -26.60 -8.17 8.87
C ALA A 29 -25.45 -9.14 8.57
N LEU A 30 -25.32 -10.21 9.37
CA LEU A 30 -24.34 -11.28 9.12
C LEU A 30 -24.66 -12.06 7.83
N ALA A 31 -25.94 -12.33 7.56
CA ALA A 31 -26.37 -13.00 6.33
C ALA A 31 -26.03 -12.14 5.10
N GLN A 32 -26.28 -10.82 5.15
CA GLN A 32 -25.90 -9.88 4.09
C GLN A 32 -24.39 -9.91 3.84
N ALA A 33 -23.58 -9.83 4.89
CA ALA A 33 -22.12 -9.89 4.76
C ALA A 33 -21.67 -11.22 4.15
N THR A 34 -22.27 -12.33 4.54
CA THR A 34 -21.97 -13.66 4.02
C THR A 34 -22.19 -13.73 2.51
N VAL A 35 -23.34 -13.27 2.03
CA VAL A 35 -23.67 -13.25 0.59
C VAL A 35 -22.72 -12.33 -0.16
N TYR A 36 -22.47 -11.13 0.37
CA TYR A 36 -21.56 -10.18 -0.25
C TYR A 36 -20.15 -10.76 -0.39
N LEU A 37 -19.59 -11.30 0.69
CA LEU A 37 -18.25 -11.89 0.71
C LEU A 37 -18.14 -13.12 -0.19
N ALA A 38 -19.21 -13.91 -0.33
CA ALA A 38 -19.23 -15.04 -1.25
C ALA A 38 -19.09 -14.60 -2.72
N CYS A 39 -19.72 -13.48 -3.09
CA CYS A 39 -19.76 -12.94 -4.45
C CYS A 39 -18.62 -11.95 -4.75
N ALA A 40 -17.97 -11.37 -3.74
CA ALA A 40 -16.94 -10.35 -3.92
C ALA A 40 -15.71 -10.91 -4.65
N PRO A 41 -15.08 -10.10 -5.53
CA PRO A 41 -13.82 -10.48 -6.15
C PRO A 41 -12.74 -10.66 -5.09
N LYS A 42 -11.86 -11.63 -5.31
CA LYS A 42 -10.85 -12.05 -4.35
C LYS A 42 -9.45 -11.76 -4.86
N SER A 43 -8.56 -11.41 -3.93
CA SER A 43 -7.13 -11.25 -4.20
C SER A 43 -6.31 -11.57 -2.95
N ASN A 44 -5.16 -12.21 -3.16
CA ASN A 44 -4.14 -12.43 -2.15
C ASN A 44 -2.87 -11.57 -2.38
N ALA A 45 -2.94 -10.57 -3.25
CA ALA A 45 -1.78 -9.75 -3.61
C ALA A 45 -1.17 -9.04 -2.39
N VAL A 46 -2.01 -8.48 -1.51
CA VAL A 46 -1.56 -7.83 -0.26
C VAL A 46 -0.88 -8.84 0.67
N TYR A 47 -1.46 -10.05 0.81
CA TYR A 47 -0.87 -11.12 1.62
C TYR A 47 0.52 -11.53 1.11
N LYS A 48 0.67 -11.73 -0.19
CA LYS A 48 1.96 -12.04 -0.82
C LYS A 48 2.97 -10.91 -0.63
N GLY A 49 2.54 -9.66 -0.85
CA GLY A 49 3.39 -8.48 -0.67
C GLY A 49 3.87 -8.34 0.78
N PHE A 50 2.98 -8.51 1.74
CA PHE A 50 3.32 -8.47 3.15
C PHE A 50 4.33 -9.55 3.54
N ASN A 51 4.13 -10.79 3.08
CA ASN A 51 5.05 -11.89 3.37
C ASN A 51 6.43 -11.66 2.74
N ALA A 52 6.50 -11.14 1.52
CA ALA A 52 7.76 -10.81 0.87
C ALA A 52 8.50 -9.69 1.62
N ALA A 53 7.81 -8.63 2.03
CA ALA A 53 8.39 -7.55 2.83
C ALA A 53 8.87 -8.05 4.20
N SER A 54 8.10 -8.93 4.86
CA SER A 54 8.49 -9.53 6.14
C SER A 54 9.72 -10.42 6.01
N ALA A 55 9.83 -11.18 4.91
CA ALA A 55 11.01 -12.01 4.64
C ALA A 55 12.26 -11.14 4.44
N ASP A 56 12.16 -10.06 3.67
CA ASP A 56 13.27 -9.12 3.49
C ASP A 56 13.67 -8.46 4.82
N THR A 57 12.70 -8.04 5.64
CA THR A 57 12.97 -7.49 6.98
C THR A 57 13.72 -8.48 7.86
N THR A 58 13.36 -9.76 7.80
CA THR A 58 14.06 -10.82 8.56
C THR A 58 15.45 -11.10 8.00
N GLY A 59 15.60 -11.08 6.67
CA GLY A 59 16.87 -11.40 6.01
C GLY A 59 17.92 -10.30 6.12
N PHE A 60 17.49 -9.03 5.99
CA PHE A 60 18.41 -7.88 6.04
C PHE A 60 18.54 -7.25 7.42
N GLY A 61 17.63 -7.55 8.35
CA GLY A 61 17.59 -6.90 9.66
C GLY A 61 17.19 -5.43 9.57
N THR A 62 17.83 -4.58 10.41
CA THR A 62 17.58 -3.15 10.44
C THR A 62 18.38 -2.45 9.35
N LEU A 63 17.69 -1.90 8.35
CA LEU A 63 18.27 -1.08 7.31
C LEU A 63 18.04 0.40 7.58
N ASP A 64 18.97 1.22 7.16
CA ASP A 64 18.89 2.66 7.32
C ASP A 64 17.86 3.29 6.36
N VAL A 65 17.12 4.27 6.86
CA VAL A 65 16.26 5.11 6.01
C VAL A 65 17.15 5.92 5.07
N PRO A 66 16.83 6.01 3.77
CA PRO A 66 17.56 6.85 2.82
C PRO A 66 17.79 8.28 3.35
N VAL A 67 18.99 8.82 3.16
CA VAL A 67 19.41 10.10 3.78
C VAL A 67 18.45 11.24 3.46
N HIS A 68 17.97 11.35 2.21
CA HIS A 68 17.02 12.38 1.78
C HIS A 68 15.64 12.30 2.45
N LEU A 69 15.26 11.13 3.01
CA LEU A 69 14.02 10.95 3.74
C LEU A 69 14.17 11.20 5.26
N ARG A 70 15.39 11.39 5.74
CA ARG A 70 15.65 11.63 7.17
C ARG A 70 15.32 13.07 7.53
N ASN A 71 14.63 13.27 8.65
CA ASN A 71 14.40 14.62 9.18
C ASN A 71 15.72 15.28 9.60
N ALA A 72 15.83 16.58 9.33
CA ALA A 72 17.00 17.40 9.67
C ALA A 72 16.66 18.52 10.70
N PRO A 73 16.14 18.19 11.90
CA PRO A 73 15.71 19.22 12.87
C PRO A 73 16.89 19.91 13.56
N THR A 74 18.11 19.39 13.47
CA THR A 74 19.30 19.92 14.12
C THR A 74 20.37 20.31 13.12
N LYS A 75 21.28 21.22 13.52
CA LYS A 75 22.44 21.62 12.70
C LYS A 75 23.33 20.42 12.34
N LEU A 76 23.49 19.46 13.26
CA LEU A 76 24.25 18.23 13.02
C LEU A 76 23.59 17.37 11.93
N ALA A 77 22.26 17.18 12.01
CA ALA A 77 21.52 16.44 10.99
C ALA A 77 21.63 17.11 9.61
N GLN A 78 21.58 18.45 9.55
CA GLN A 78 21.80 19.22 8.31
C GLN A 78 23.22 19.04 7.77
N GLN A 79 24.25 19.03 8.63
CA GLN A 79 25.64 18.76 8.23
C GLN A 79 25.83 17.33 7.69
N LEU A 80 25.03 16.36 8.18
CA LEU A 80 24.99 14.99 7.68
C LEU A 80 24.10 14.84 6.43
N GLU A 81 23.71 15.95 5.81
CA GLU A 81 22.92 16.00 4.58
C GLU A 81 21.51 15.36 4.69
N HIS A 82 20.98 15.17 5.91
CA HIS A 82 19.65 14.65 6.12
C HIS A 82 18.61 15.53 5.40
N GLY A 83 17.70 14.89 4.67
CA GLY A 83 16.66 15.59 3.90
C GLY A 83 17.15 16.31 2.65
N LYS A 84 18.46 16.31 2.34
CA LYS A 84 19.00 16.92 1.13
C LYS A 84 18.48 16.18 -0.11
N GLY A 85 17.88 16.93 -1.03
CA GLY A 85 17.29 16.38 -2.24
C GLY A 85 15.88 15.80 -2.07
N TYR A 86 15.27 15.98 -0.90
CA TYR A 86 13.87 15.59 -0.71
C TYR A 86 12.95 16.41 -1.63
N ARG A 87 12.10 15.72 -2.38
CA ARG A 87 11.05 16.33 -3.21
C ARG A 87 9.69 16.08 -2.59
N TYR A 88 8.94 17.14 -2.40
CA TYR A 88 7.61 17.03 -1.81
C TYR A 88 6.62 16.51 -2.85
N ALA A 89 6.12 15.29 -2.64
CA ALA A 89 5.29 14.61 -3.62
C ALA A 89 4.01 15.38 -4.00
N HIS A 90 3.49 16.25 -3.11
CA HIS A 90 2.32 17.08 -3.41
C HIS A 90 2.58 18.15 -4.48
N ASP A 91 3.84 18.54 -4.69
CA ASP A 91 4.24 19.53 -5.72
C ASP A 91 4.44 18.87 -7.09
N GLU A 92 4.38 17.53 -7.15
CA GLU A 92 4.59 16.76 -8.37
C GLU A 92 3.27 16.37 -9.04
N PRO A 93 3.25 16.24 -10.39
CA PRO A 93 2.11 15.69 -11.10
C PRO A 93 1.72 14.31 -10.57
N ASP A 94 0.43 14.06 -10.40
CA ASP A 94 -0.12 12.83 -9.82
C ASP A 94 0.29 12.59 -8.35
N GLN A 95 0.86 13.59 -7.64
CA GLN A 95 1.39 13.48 -6.27
C GLN A 95 2.39 12.32 -6.11
N TYR A 96 3.19 12.09 -7.14
CA TYR A 96 4.17 11.02 -7.20
C TYR A 96 5.52 11.56 -7.73
N SER A 97 6.57 11.46 -6.91
CA SER A 97 7.92 11.83 -7.32
C SER A 97 8.58 10.67 -8.05
N GLN A 98 8.84 10.85 -9.34
CA GLN A 98 9.40 9.81 -10.21
C GLN A 98 10.88 9.54 -9.97
N GLU A 99 11.63 10.58 -9.55
CA GLU A 99 13.09 10.52 -9.42
C GLU A 99 13.54 10.13 -8.01
N GLN A 100 12.59 10.00 -7.06
CA GLN A 100 12.92 9.75 -5.68
C GLN A 100 12.78 8.26 -5.32
N THR A 101 13.83 7.70 -4.73
CA THR A 101 13.80 6.35 -4.15
C THR A 101 13.33 6.41 -2.69
N TYR A 102 12.60 5.39 -2.25
CA TYR A 102 12.04 5.32 -0.90
C TYR A 102 12.56 4.13 -0.11
N LEU A 103 13.16 3.17 -0.80
CA LEU A 103 13.75 1.97 -0.20
C LEU A 103 15.25 2.18 0.05
N PRO A 104 15.81 1.52 1.08
CA PRO A 104 17.25 1.38 1.26
C PRO A 104 17.92 0.79 0.02
N GLU A 105 19.24 1.06 -0.14
CA GLU A 105 20.00 0.61 -1.31
C GLU A 105 19.91 -0.90 -1.55
N GLU A 106 19.92 -1.70 -0.49
CA GLU A 106 19.87 -3.16 -0.53
C GLU A 106 18.52 -3.69 -1.05
N LEU A 107 17.48 -2.86 -0.99
CA LEU A 107 16.12 -3.19 -1.42
C LEU A 107 15.71 -2.48 -2.72
N LEU A 108 16.62 -1.74 -3.35
CA LEU A 108 16.31 -1.06 -4.60
C LEU A 108 15.81 -2.05 -5.68
N GLY A 109 14.76 -1.65 -6.37
CA GLY A 109 14.12 -2.48 -7.40
C GLY A 109 13.14 -3.54 -6.86
N ARG A 110 13.03 -3.72 -5.54
CA ARG A 110 12.01 -4.60 -4.97
C ARG A 110 10.61 -4.08 -5.26
N THR A 111 9.74 -4.99 -5.61
CA THR A 111 8.29 -4.72 -5.75
C THR A 111 7.55 -5.74 -4.89
N TYR A 112 6.86 -5.26 -3.87
CA TYR A 112 6.13 -6.13 -2.93
C TYR A 112 4.67 -6.33 -3.33
N TYR A 113 4.02 -5.30 -3.86
CA TYR A 113 2.62 -5.37 -4.23
C TYR A 113 2.45 -5.47 -5.74
N GLU A 114 1.91 -6.59 -6.17
CA GLU A 114 1.59 -6.89 -7.57
C GLU A 114 0.09 -7.11 -7.70
N PRO A 115 -0.68 -6.10 -8.17
CA PRO A 115 -2.12 -6.23 -8.35
C PRO A 115 -2.48 -7.34 -9.33
N VAL A 116 -3.48 -8.13 -8.97
CA VAL A 116 -4.02 -9.18 -9.84
C VAL A 116 -5.14 -8.64 -10.75
N ASP A 117 -5.57 -9.46 -11.70
CA ASP A 117 -6.63 -9.12 -12.65
C ASP A 117 -8.01 -9.43 -12.03
N SER A 118 -8.35 -8.73 -10.94
CA SER A 118 -9.57 -8.97 -10.19
C SER A 118 -10.06 -7.68 -9.52
N GLY A 119 -11.33 -7.35 -9.72
CA GLY A 119 -12.02 -6.23 -9.07
C GLY A 119 -11.30 -4.88 -9.23
N LEU A 120 -11.15 -4.16 -8.13
CA LEU A 120 -10.49 -2.84 -8.12
C LEU A 120 -8.99 -2.93 -8.47
N GLU A 121 -8.34 -4.09 -8.28
CA GLU A 121 -6.91 -4.24 -8.56
C GLU A 121 -6.57 -4.07 -10.04
N ILE A 122 -7.50 -4.28 -10.95
CA ILE A 122 -7.35 -3.97 -12.38
C ILE A 122 -6.98 -2.49 -12.56
N ARG A 123 -7.76 -1.59 -11.96
CA ARG A 123 -7.53 -0.13 -12.03
C ARG A 123 -6.26 0.29 -11.29
N ILE A 124 -5.95 -0.36 -10.18
CA ILE A 124 -4.71 -0.12 -9.44
C ILE A 124 -3.52 -0.49 -10.31
N ARG A 125 -3.56 -1.62 -10.99
CA ARG A 125 -2.50 -2.07 -11.91
C ARG A 125 -2.28 -1.06 -13.05
N GLU A 126 -3.36 -0.60 -13.68
CA GLU A 126 -3.29 0.41 -14.74
C GLU A 126 -2.66 1.72 -14.23
N LYS A 127 -3.06 2.19 -13.05
CA LYS A 127 -2.48 3.38 -12.42
C LYS A 127 -0.99 3.19 -12.15
N LEU A 128 -0.58 2.06 -11.55
CA LEU A 128 0.82 1.77 -11.26
C LEU A 128 1.65 1.68 -12.54
N ALA A 129 1.14 1.03 -13.60
CA ALA A 129 1.80 0.96 -14.89
C ALA A 129 2.00 2.36 -15.50
N ARG A 130 0.98 3.23 -15.42
CA ARG A 130 1.08 4.62 -15.89
C ARG A 130 2.15 5.40 -15.11
N LEU A 131 2.18 5.26 -13.78
CA LEU A 131 3.16 5.94 -12.93
C LEU A 131 4.59 5.45 -13.21
N LYS A 132 4.76 4.13 -13.37
CA LYS A 132 6.06 3.53 -13.71
C LYS A 132 6.48 3.82 -15.16
N GLY A 133 5.54 3.85 -16.11
CA GLY A 133 5.79 4.11 -17.53
C GLY A 133 6.29 5.54 -17.80
N LYS A 134 5.92 6.50 -16.97
CA LYS A 134 6.51 7.85 -17.00
C LYS A 134 7.98 7.85 -16.59
N LEU A 135 8.47 6.83 -15.87
CA LEU A 135 9.88 6.65 -15.53
C LEU A 135 10.75 6.26 -16.74
N GLY A 136 10.16 5.66 -17.79
CA GLY A 136 10.90 5.26 -19.01
C GLY A 136 10.95 6.32 -20.12
N ALA A 137 10.11 7.35 -20.07
CA ALA A 137 9.97 8.34 -21.13
C ALA A 137 10.81 9.62 -20.92
N GLY A 138 11.52 9.75 -19.81
CA GLY A 138 12.30 10.92 -19.43
C GLY A 138 13.83 10.78 -19.58
N SER A 139 14.32 9.69 -20.17
CA SER A 139 15.77 9.45 -20.40
C SER A 139 16.03 9.38 -21.90
N THR A 140 15.89 10.52 -22.58
CA THR A 140 16.50 10.78 -23.91
C THR A 140 16.94 12.21 -23.96
#